data_c0b8f3f2c36e4becebe9f3516219fef0
#
_entry.id   c0b8f3f2c36e4becebe9f3516219fef0
#
_cell.length_a   1.000
_cell.length_b   1.000
_cell.length_c   1.000
_cell.angle_alpha   90.00
_cell.angle_beta   90.00
_cell.angle_gamma   90.00
#
_symmetry.space_group_name_H-M   'P 1'
#
loop_
_entity.id
_entity.type
_entity.pdbx_description
1 polymer ?
#
loop_
_entity_poly.entity_id
_entity_poly.type
_entity_poly.pdbx_seq_one_letter_code
_entity_poly.pdbx_strand_id
1 'polypeptide(L)'
;LQHPGEYTKQNEGIKLQKNAKTLNIVLFEPEIPQNTGNVARTCAATGARLHLVRPFGFEITDRNLKRAGLDYWYLVDITYYDSIDDFFEKTAGGEYFFFSTKAKHTHSDTAYPDGAYIIFGKETRGIPEHVLMRYPDRCVRIPMIDEARSLNLANSVAVGCYEVLRQWGYPELQTKGELHRHHWSDADVF
;
A
#
# COMPACT_ATOMS: atom_id res chain seq x y z
N LEU A 1 -19.37 -28.58 15.57
CA LEU A 1 -19.26 -27.63 16.68
C LEU A 1 -17.85 -27.70 17.26
N GLN A 2 -16.88 -27.00 16.70
CA GLN A 2 -15.60 -26.71 17.34
C GLN A 2 -15.26 -25.25 17.08
N HIS A 3 -15.07 -24.53 18.17
CA HIS A 3 -14.73 -23.12 18.21
C HIS A 3 -13.39 -22.82 17.52
N PRO A 4 -13.21 -21.68 16.84
CA PRO A 4 -11.91 -21.26 16.38
C PRO A 4 -11.08 -20.82 17.59
N GLY A 5 -10.01 -21.58 17.85
CA GLY A 5 -9.07 -21.34 18.95
C GLY A 5 -8.29 -20.04 18.76
N GLU A 6 -8.13 -19.40 19.85
CA GLU A 6 -7.34 -18.22 20.16
C GLU A 6 -5.92 -18.25 19.55
N TYR A 7 -5.63 -17.35 18.64
CA TYR A 7 -4.26 -16.96 18.33
C TYR A 7 -3.86 -15.71 19.13
N THR A 8 -3.77 -15.91 20.45
CA THR A 8 -3.02 -15.02 21.33
C THR A 8 -1.67 -15.65 21.57
N LYS A 9 -0.63 -15.26 20.83
CA LYS A 9 0.77 -15.41 21.27
C LYS A 9 1.68 -14.34 20.70
N GLN A 10 2.08 -13.48 21.63
CA GLN A 10 3.41 -12.83 21.73
C GLN A 10 3.88 -12.00 20.53
N ASN A 11 3.34 -10.79 20.43
CA ASN A 11 4.07 -9.66 19.85
C ASN A 11 5.00 -9.08 20.92
N GLU A 12 6.12 -9.75 21.19
CA GLU A 12 7.25 -9.09 21.84
C GLU A 12 8.03 -8.31 20.78
N GLY A 13 7.77 -7.02 20.71
CA GLY A 13 8.79 -6.00 20.52
C GLY A 13 9.39 -5.79 19.17
N ILE A 14 8.63 -5.36 18.15
CA ILE A 14 9.16 -4.29 17.32
C ILE A 14 8.77 -3.00 18.04
N LYS A 15 9.69 -2.42 18.82
CA LYS A 15 9.56 -1.06 19.34
C LYS A 15 9.62 -0.12 18.13
N LEU A 16 8.45 0.21 17.59
CA LEU A 16 8.32 1.35 16.67
C LEU A 16 8.88 2.57 17.41
N GLN A 17 9.98 3.10 16.91
CA GLN A 17 10.55 4.32 17.46
C GLN A 17 9.50 5.43 17.30
N LYS A 18 9.36 6.26 18.32
CA LYS A 18 8.27 7.24 18.53
C LYS A 18 8.21 8.38 17.50
N ASN A 19 9.01 8.32 16.41
CA ASN A 19 9.15 9.35 15.37
C ASN A 19 9.08 8.80 13.93
N ALA A 20 8.72 7.54 13.72
CA ALA A 20 8.58 7.00 12.38
C ALA A 20 7.31 7.54 11.73
N LYS A 21 7.43 8.14 10.53
CA LYS A 21 6.27 8.56 9.72
C LYS A 21 5.44 7.36 9.33
N THR A 22 4.11 7.52 9.32
CA THR A 22 3.16 6.47 8.99
C THR A 22 2.58 6.68 7.61
N LEU A 23 2.73 5.70 6.73
CA LEU A 23 2.04 5.66 5.43
C LEU A 23 0.91 4.64 5.49
N ASN A 24 -0.27 5.04 5.02
CA ASN A 24 -1.45 4.19 4.92
C ASN A 24 -1.75 3.91 3.45
N ILE A 25 -1.69 2.65 3.04
CA ILE A 25 -2.04 2.18 1.70
C ILE A 25 -3.46 1.62 1.75
N VAL A 26 -4.35 2.12 0.89
CA VAL A 26 -5.77 1.74 0.88
C VAL A 26 -6.15 1.12 -0.45
N LEU A 27 -6.76 -0.04 -0.41
CA LEU A 27 -7.36 -0.68 -1.59
C LEU A 27 -8.88 -0.67 -1.46
N PHE A 28 -9.55 0.05 -2.37
CA PHE A 28 -11.01 0.02 -2.50
C PHE A 28 -11.43 -1.15 -3.37
N GLU A 29 -12.18 -2.08 -2.78
CA GLU A 29 -12.81 -3.21 -3.45
C GLU A 29 -11.84 -4.02 -4.36
N PRO A 30 -10.67 -4.47 -3.86
CA PRO A 30 -9.70 -5.20 -4.68
C PRO A 30 -10.31 -6.50 -5.23
N GLU A 31 -10.05 -6.80 -6.52
CA GLU A 31 -10.66 -7.91 -7.24
C GLU A 31 -9.71 -9.09 -7.44
N ILE A 32 -8.40 -8.87 -7.46
CA ILE A 32 -7.38 -9.88 -7.78
C ILE A 32 -6.52 -10.19 -6.55
N PRO A 33 -6.60 -11.42 -5.99
CA PRO A 33 -5.88 -11.77 -4.76
C PRO A 33 -4.36 -11.65 -4.90
N GLN A 34 -3.79 -11.93 -6.08
CA GLN A 34 -2.36 -11.79 -6.34
C GLN A 34 -1.88 -10.33 -6.23
N ASN A 35 -2.69 -9.38 -6.68
CA ASN A 35 -2.38 -7.96 -6.52
C ASN A 35 -2.37 -7.56 -5.05
N THR A 36 -3.41 -7.96 -4.30
CA THR A 36 -3.49 -7.72 -2.86
C THR A 36 -2.30 -8.33 -2.11
N GLY A 37 -1.88 -9.54 -2.51
CA GLY A 37 -0.69 -10.19 -1.97
C GLY A 37 0.61 -9.42 -2.21
N ASN A 38 0.81 -8.95 -3.44
CA ASN A 38 1.98 -8.13 -3.78
C ASN A 38 1.97 -6.78 -3.06
N VAL A 39 0.79 -6.17 -2.86
CA VAL A 39 0.66 -4.95 -2.04
C VAL A 39 1.01 -5.22 -0.59
N ALA A 40 0.55 -6.32 -0.01
CA ALA A 40 0.91 -6.71 1.36
C ALA A 40 2.44 -6.91 1.50
N ARG A 41 3.11 -7.49 0.48
CA ARG A 41 4.59 -7.59 0.46
C ARG A 41 5.24 -6.21 0.43
N THR A 42 4.71 -5.26 -0.35
CA THR A 42 5.19 -3.86 -0.35
C THR A 42 5.03 -3.24 1.04
N CYS A 43 3.88 -3.43 1.69
CA CYS A 43 3.64 -2.96 3.05
C CYS A 43 4.63 -3.57 4.05
N ALA A 44 4.84 -4.89 4.00
CA ALA A 44 5.81 -5.58 4.87
C ALA A 44 7.24 -5.06 4.68
N ALA A 45 7.63 -4.75 3.43
CA ALA A 45 8.97 -4.26 3.11
C ALA A 45 9.20 -2.79 3.51
N THR A 46 8.12 -2.01 3.66
CA THR A 46 8.20 -0.56 3.87
C THR A 46 7.69 -0.10 5.23
N GLY A 47 7.05 -0.99 6.01
CA GLY A 47 6.38 -0.65 7.25
C GLY A 47 5.05 0.11 7.05
N ALA A 48 4.55 0.25 5.82
CA ALA A 48 3.27 0.88 5.55
C ALA A 48 2.11 0.01 6.08
N ARG A 49 1.04 0.67 6.54
CA ARG A 49 -0.21 0.01 6.95
C ARG A 49 -1.07 -0.28 5.73
N LEU A 50 -1.78 -1.41 5.75
CA LEU A 50 -2.69 -1.81 4.69
C LEU A 50 -4.15 -1.71 5.14
N HIS A 51 -4.94 -0.97 4.39
CA HIS A 51 -6.38 -0.80 4.60
C HIS A 51 -7.13 -1.45 3.44
N LEU A 52 -7.99 -2.41 3.74
CA LEU A 52 -8.75 -3.18 2.76
C LEU A 52 -10.25 -2.89 2.91
N VAL A 53 -10.85 -2.32 1.87
CA VAL A 53 -12.26 -1.92 1.86
C VAL A 53 -13.06 -2.90 1.00
N ARG A 54 -14.08 -3.50 1.62
CA ARG A 54 -15.02 -4.43 0.96
C ARG A 54 -15.94 -3.71 -0.03
N PRO A 55 -16.59 -4.50 -0.97
CA PRO A 55 -16.46 -5.94 -1.17
C PRO A 55 -15.16 -6.34 -1.86
N PHE A 56 -14.68 -7.56 -1.61
CA PHE A 56 -13.55 -8.13 -2.33
C PHE A 56 -14.05 -9.00 -3.48
N GLY A 57 -13.34 -9.01 -4.61
CA GLY A 57 -13.60 -9.93 -5.73
C GLY A 57 -13.17 -11.38 -5.44
N PHE A 58 -12.72 -11.67 -4.21
CA PHE A 58 -12.20 -12.98 -3.79
C PHE A 58 -12.46 -13.22 -2.30
N GLU A 59 -12.39 -14.49 -1.89
CA GLU A 59 -12.44 -14.85 -0.48
C GLU A 59 -11.04 -14.76 0.16
N ILE A 60 -10.96 -14.08 1.31
CA ILE A 60 -9.76 -14.06 2.14
C ILE A 60 -9.72 -15.36 2.93
N THR A 61 -9.08 -16.38 2.38
CA THR A 61 -8.83 -17.66 3.05
C THR A 61 -7.33 -17.91 3.13
N ASP A 62 -6.87 -18.64 4.14
CA ASP A 62 -5.45 -19.03 4.28
C ASP A 62 -4.88 -19.64 2.99
N ARG A 63 -5.71 -20.41 2.27
CA ARG A 63 -5.33 -21.05 1.00
C ARG A 63 -5.11 -20.04 -0.11
N ASN A 64 -6.00 -19.03 -0.24
CA ASN A 64 -5.89 -17.99 -1.26
C ASN A 64 -4.75 -17.03 -0.93
N LEU A 65 -4.55 -16.74 0.34
CA LEU A 65 -3.45 -15.95 0.86
C LEU A 65 -2.10 -16.64 0.58
N LYS A 66 -1.93 -17.92 0.91
CA LYS A 66 -0.71 -18.68 0.63
C LYS A 66 -0.39 -18.79 -0.87
N ARG A 67 -1.41 -18.98 -1.72
CA ARG A 67 -1.24 -19.02 -3.19
C ARG A 67 -0.81 -17.67 -3.79
N ALA A 68 -1.17 -16.58 -3.15
CA ALA A 68 -0.77 -15.23 -3.56
C ALA A 68 0.64 -14.84 -3.07
N GLY A 69 1.40 -15.76 -2.46
CA GLY A 69 2.75 -15.51 -1.96
C GLY A 69 2.79 -14.71 -0.66
N LEU A 70 1.79 -14.89 0.19
CA LEU A 70 1.57 -14.10 1.41
C LEU A 70 2.34 -14.61 2.63
N ASP A 71 3.59 -15.01 2.44
CA ASP A 71 4.48 -15.38 3.55
C ASP A 71 4.73 -14.19 4.51
N TYR A 72 4.37 -12.97 4.10
CA TYR A 72 4.57 -11.71 4.84
C TYR A 72 3.30 -11.14 5.47
N TRP A 73 2.14 -11.80 5.31
CA TRP A 73 0.85 -11.26 5.79
C TRP A 73 0.84 -10.99 7.30
N TYR A 74 1.49 -11.84 8.07
CA TYR A 74 1.60 -11.69 9.53
C TYR A 74 2.50 -10.52 9.98
N LEU A 75 3.27 -9.93 9.05
CA LEU A 75 4.14 -8.77 9.31
C LEU A 75 3.45 -7.44 9.01
N VAL A 76 2.25 -7.46 8.41
CA VAL A 76 1.55 -6.27 7.95
C VAL A 76 0.44 -5.90 8.93
N ASP A 77 0.42 -4.63 9.32
CA ASP A 77 -0.72 -4.04 10.05
C ASP A 77 -1.88 -3.85 9.07
N ILE A 78 -2.91 -4.71 9.16
CA ILE A 78 -4.04 -4.73 8.22
C ILE A 78 -5.33 -4.35 8.94
N THR A 79 -6.02 -3.35 8.37
CA THR A 79 -7.36 -2.95 8.83
C THR A 79 -8.39 -3.22 7.73
N TYR A 80 -9.55 -3.77 8.11
CA TYR A 80 -10.67 -4.07 7.22
C TYR A 80 -11.82 -3.10 7.44
N TYR A 81 -12.48 -2.74 6.35
CA TYR A 81 -13.66 -1.88 6.34
C TYR A 81 -14.78 -2.53 5.53
N ASP A 82 -16.02 -2.35 5.98
CA ASP A 82 -17.17 -2.99 5.35
C ASP A 82 -17.66 -2.25 4.09
N SER A 83 -17.33 -0.96 3.96
CA SER A 83 -17.63 -0.13 2.79
C SER A 83 -16.68 1.07 2.69
N ILE A 84 -16.76 1.78 1.55
CA ILE A 84 -16.07 3.06 1.36
C ILE A 84 -16.53 4.11 2.39
N ASP A 85 -17.82 4.13 2.72
CA ASP A 85 -18.36 5.05 3.72
C ASP A 85 -17.86 4.70 5.13
N ASP A 86 -17.84 3.41 5.49
CA ASP A 86 -17.25 2.93 6.76
C ASP A 86 -15.75 3.30 6.88
N PHE A 87 -15.01 3.23 5.77
CA PHE A 87 -13.62 3.69 5.73
C PHE A 87 -13.52 5.18 6.06
N PHE A 88 -14.30 6.04 5.39
CA PHE A 88 -14.24 7.48 5.64
C PHE A 88 -14.72 7.88 7.04
N GLU A 89 -15.71 7.18 7.57
CA GLU A 89 -16.20 7.39 8.93
C GLU A 89 -15.10 7.08 9.97
N LYS A 90 -14.48 5.90 9.86
CA LYS A 90 -13.46 5.43 10.81
C LYS A 90 -12.12 6.17 10.68
N THR A 91 -11.84 6.78 9.56
CA THR A 91 -10.60 7.53 9.30
C THR A 91 -10.84 9.05 9.19
N ALA A 92 -11.97 9.54 9.71
CA ALA A 92 -12.35 10.95 9.61
C ALA A 92 -11.21 11.91 10.04
N GLY A 93 -10.97 12.94 9.21
CA GLY A 93 -9.85 13.87 9.41
C GLY A 93 -8.52 13.40 8.80
N GLY A 94 -8.49 12.23 8.13
CA GLY A 94 -7.30 11.74 7.44
C GLY A 94 -6.94 12.58 6.19
N GLU A 95 -5.66 12.56 5.82
CA GLU A 95 -5.13 13.19 4.62
C GLU A 95 -5.15 12.20 3.46
N TYR A 96 -6.14 12.31 2.59
CA TYR A 96 -6.41 11.35 1.50
C TYR A 96 -5.81 11.79 0.18
N PHE A 97 -5.19 10.86 -0.56
CA PHE A 97 -4.66 11.05 -1.92
C PHE A 97 -5.13 9.90 -2.81
N PHE A 98 -5.85 10.21 -3.86
CA PHE A 98 -6.54 9.26 -4.73
C PHE A 98 -5.74 9.04 -6.01
N PHE A 99 -5.18 7.85 -6.17
CA PHE A 99 -4.43 7.48 -7.37
C PHE A 99 -5.39 7.03 -8.48
N SER A 100 -5.47 7.84 -9.54
CA SER A 100 -6.40 7.61 -10.65
C SER A 100 -5.80 8.10 -11.97
N THR A 101 -6.02 7.34 -13.05
CA THR A 101 -5.67 7.78 -14.42
C THR A 101 -6.46 8.99 -14.88
N LYS A 102 -7.57 9.34 -14.19
CA LYS A 102 -8.43 10.50 -14.47
C LYS A 102 -7.97 11.80 -13.79
N ALA A 103 -6.96 11.72 -12.92
CA ALA A 103 -6.47 12.87 -12.17
C ALA A 103 -5.72 13.88 -13.05
N LYS A 104 -5.73 15.14 -12.64
CA LYS A 104 -5.09 16.26 -13.33
C LYS A 104 -3.68 16.55 -12.82
N HIS A 105 -3.37 16.13 -11.60
CA HIS A 105 -2.09 16.38 -10.94
C HIS A 105 -1.20 15.15 -11.00
N THR A 106 0.10 15.35 -11.19
CA THR A 106 1.08 14.27 -11.14
C THR A 106 1.36 13.90 -9.68
N HIS A 107 1.48 12.61 -9.40
CA HIS A 107 1.73 12.11 -8.05
C HIS A 107 3.04 12.63 -7.45
N SER A 108 4.04 12.92 -8.28
CA SER A 108 5.34 13.46 -7.85
C SER A 108 5.32 14.95 -7.50
N ASP A 109 4.31 15.69 -7.97
CA ASP A 109 4.18 17.14 -7.73
C ASP A 109 3.36 17.44 -6.46
N THR A 110 2.89 16.40 -5.80
CA THR A 110 2.08 16.47 -4.58
C THR A 110 2.94 16.20 -3.35
N ALA A 111 2.81 17.03 -2.32
CA ALA A 111 3.46 16.79 -1.02
C ALA A 111 2.58 15.87 -0.15
N TYR A 112 3.18 14.83 0.42
CA TYR A 112 2.48 13.88 1.28
C TYR A 112 2.88 14.10 2.75
N PRO A 113 1.92 14.47 3.62
CA PRO A 113 2.19 14.62 5.05
C PRO A 113 2.35 13.26 5.74
N ASP A 114 2.86 13.29 6.97
CA ASP A 114 2.80 12.12 7.86
C ASP A 114 1.35 11.68 8.09
N GLY A 115 1.10 10.38 8.10
CA GLY A 115 -0.24 9.82 8.21
C GLY A 115 -1.04 9.82 6.91
N ALA A 116 -0.44 10.18 5.77
CA ALA A 116 -1.12 10.19 4.47
C ALA A 116 -1.74 8.82 4.12
N TYR A 117 -2.95 8.86 3.57
CA TYR A 117 -3.64 7.72 2.97
C TYR A 117 -3.52 7.79 1.47
N ILE A 118 -2.76 6.88 0.85
CA ILE A 118 -2.72 6.72 -0.60
C ILE A 118 -3.72 5.65 -1.03
N ILE A 119 -4.72 6.04 -1.82
CA ILE A 119 -5.92 5.25 -2.10
C ILE A 119 -5.91 4.82 -3.56
N PHE A 120 -6.12 3.52 -3.76
CA PHE A 120 -6.22 2.90 -5.07
C PHE A 120 -7.57 2.19 -5.20
N GLY A 121 -8.14 2.21 -6.38
CA GLY A 121 -9.40 1.52 -6.65
C GLY A 121 -9.20 0.12 -7.19
N LYS A 122 -10.32 -0.56 -7.44
CA LYS A 122 -10.31 -1.89 -8.05
C LYS A 122 -9.73 -1.87 -9.46
N GLU A 123 -9.26 -3.02 -9.87
CA GLU A 123 -8.50 -3.21 -11.10
C GLU A 123 -9.31 -2.86 -12.35
N THR A 124 -10.61 -3.15 -12.36
CA THR A 124 -11.46 -2.99 -13.56
C THR A 124 -11.96 -1.57 -13.78
N ARG A 125 -12.38 -0.86 -12.71
CA ARG A 125 -13.06 0.45 -12.80
C ARG A 125 -12.34 1.59 -12.08
N GLY A 126 -11.32 1.27 -11.30
CA GLY A 126 -10.64 2.25 -10.44
C GLY A 126 -11.53 2.78 -9.32
N ILE A 127 -11.18 3.93 -8.79
CA ILE A 127 -11.93 4.62 -7.74
C ILE A 127 -13.22 5.20 -8.34
N PRO A 128 -14.38 5.06 -7.67
CA PRO A 128 -15.65 5.64 -8.14
C PRO A 128 -15.57 7.16 -8.33
N GLU A 129 -16.10 7.67 -9.44
CA GLU A 129 -15.97 9.09 -9.81
C GLU A 129 -16.62 10.02 -8.78
N HIS A 130 -17.73 9.62 -8.17
CA HIS A 130 -18.38 10.43 -7.13
C HIS A 130 -17.46 10.62 -5.89
N VAL A 131 -16.55 9.67 -5.61
CA VAL A 131 -15.54 9.81 -4.56
C VAL A 131 -14.47 10.80 -5.01
N LEU A 132 -13.94 10.65 -6.24
CA LEU A 132 -12.92 11.57 -6.79
C LEU A 132 -13.43 13.01 -6.84
N MET A 133 -14.68 13.23 -7.19
CA MET A 133 -15.31 14.56 -7.26
C MET A 133 -15.40 15.27 -5.90
N ARG A 134 -15.36 14.54 -4.79
CA ARG A 134 -15.31 15.12 -3.43
C ARG A 134 -13.93 15.70 -3.07
N TYR A 135 -12.88 15.25 -3.79
CA TYR A 135 -11.49 15.58 -3.47
C TYR A 135 -10.67 15.90 -4.73
N PRO A 136 -11.09 16.87 -5.58
CA PRO A 136 -10.48 17.09 -6.90
C PRO A 136 -8.99 17.44 -6.82
N ASP A 137 -8.57 18.21 -5.81
CA ASP A 137 -7.18 18.65 -5.63
C ASP A 137 -6.29 17.56 -4.95
N ARG A 138 -6.90 16.47 -4.53
CA ARG A 138 -6.23 15.33 -3.90
C ARG A 138 -6.16 14.11 -4.84
N CYS A 139 -6.63 14.26 -6.07
CA CYS A 139 -6.52 13.24 -7.10
C CYS A 139 -5.18 13.39 -7.81
N VAL A 140 -4.42 12.29 -7.87
CA VAL A 140 -3.09 12.25 -8.47
C VAL A 140 -2.96 11.09 -9.46
N ARG A 141 -2.12 11.24 -10.48
CA ARG A 141 -1.85 10.21 -11.48
C ARG A 141 -0.38 9.85 -11.58
N ILE A 142 -0.09 8.61 -11.88
CA ILE A 142 1.21 8.18 -12.36
C ILE A 142 1.24 8.47 -13.86
N PRO A 143 2.22 9.22 -14.40
CA PRO A 143 2.31 9.50 -15.82
C PRO A 143 2.47 8.21 -16.63
N MET A 144 1.79 8.15 -17.77
CA MET A 144 1.86 7.05 -18.73
C MET A 144 1.74 7.61 -20.15
N ILE A 145 2.18 6.86 -21.16
CA ILE A 145 1.92 7.17 -22.56
C ILE A 145 0.41 7.08 -22.85
N ASP A 146 -0.06 7.79 -23.86
CA ASP A 146 -1.51 7.92 -24.15
C ASP A 146 -2.18 6.58 -24.50
N GLU A 147 -1.46 5.66 -25.14
CA GLU A 147 -1.96 4.35 -25.51
C GLU A 147 -2.14 3.40 -24.33
N ALA A 148 -1.48 3.66 -23.21
CA ALA A 148 -1.58 2.84 -22.01
C ALA A 148 -2.83 3.19 -21.20
N ARG A 149 -3.68 2.18 -20.95
CA ARG A 149 -4.93 2.38 -20.17
C ARG A 149 -4.67 2.53 -18.68
N SER A 150 -3.82 1.69 -18.12
CA SER A 150 -3.49 1.66 -16.70
C SER A 150 -2.25 0.80 -16.44
N LEU A 151 -1.61 1.01 -15.29
CA LEU A 151 -0.65 0.08 -14.73
C LEU A 151 -1.37 -1.01 -13.92
N ASN A 152 -0.69 -2.12 -13.69
CA ASN A 152 -1.14 -3.12 -12.72
C ASN A 152 -1.30 -2.47 -11.34
N LEU A 153 -2.32 -2.87 -10.56
CA LEU A 153 -2.64 -2.29 -9.26
C LEU A 153 -1.45 -2.34 -8.29
N ALA A 154 -0.81 -3.50 -8.14
CA ALA A 154 0.31 -3.65 -7.21
C ALA A 154 1.53 -2.81 -7.64
N ASN A 155 1.77 -2.68 -8.95
CA ASN A 155 2.81 -1.81 -9.48
C ASN A 155 2.50 -0.33 -9.20
N SER A 156 1.25 0.10 -9.39
CA SER A 156 0.81 1.46 -9.07
C SER A 156 1.01 1.78 -7.61
N VAL A 157 0.65 0.85 -6.73
CA VAL A 157 0.86 0.98 -5.28
C VAL A 157 2.34 1.09 -4.94
N ALA A 158 3.19 0.25 -5.53
CA ALA A 158 4.63 0.32 -5.29
C ALA A 158 5.23 1.67 -5.72
N VAL A 159 4.87 2.17 -6.91
CA VAL A 159 5.31 3.48 -7.40
C VAL A 159 4.86 4.59 -6.44
N GLY A 160 3.56 4.63 -6.07
CA GLY A 160 3.02 5.64 -5.16
C GLY A 160 3.66 5.58 -3.77
N CYS A 161 3.80 4.37 -3.22
CA CYS A 161 4.42 4.14 -1.92
C CYS A 161 5.87 4.66 -1.88
N TYR A 162 6.69 4.28 -2.87
CA TYR A 162 8.09 4.69 -2.90
C TYR A 162 8.27 6.17 -3.24
N GLU A 163 7.34 6.81 -3.94
CA GLU A 163 7.36 8.27 -4.10
C GLU A 163 7.14 8.97 -2.76
N VAL A 164 6.16 8.55 -1.96
CA VAL A 164 5.94 9.10 -0.61
C VAL A 164 7.17 8.90 0.27
N LEU A 165 7.73 7.70 0.29
CA LEU A 165 8.93 7.37 1.06
C LEU A 165 10.16 8.16 0.61
N ARG A 166 10.31 8.39 -0.70
CA ARG A 166 11.37 9.25 -1.26
C ARG A 166 11.27 10.68 -0.73
N GLN A 167 10.05 11.25 -0.73
CA GLN A 167 9.82 12.60 -0.19
C GLN A 167 10.15 12.67 1.30
N TRP A 168 9.95 11.59 2.03
CA TRP A 168 10.27 11.52 3.46
C TRP A 168 11.75 11.18 3.76
N GLY A 169 12.55 10.86 2.74
CA GLY A 169 13.95 10.48 2.89
C GLY A 169 14.16 9.04 3.35
N TYR A 170 13.20 8.13 3.05
CA TYR A 170 13.24 6.70 3.38
C TYR A 170 13.44 6.41 4.88
N PRO A 171 12.59 6.97 5.77
CA PRO A 171 12.76 6.77 7.21
C PRO A 171 12.73 5.28 7.55
N GLU A 172 13.64 4.86 8.41
CA GLU A 172 13.75 3.47 8.91
C GLU A 172 14.05 2.41 7.83
N LEU A 173 14.27 2.79 6.57
CA LEU A 173 14.60 1.86 5.51
C LEU A 173 16.11 1.74 5.29
N GLN A 174 16.56 0.55 4.96
CA GLN A 174 17.95 0.28 4.55
C GLN A 174 18.20 0.88 3.16
N THR A 175 19.05 1.91 3.08
CA THR A 175 19.38 2.60 1.82
C THR A 175 20.72 2.17 1.23
N LYS A 176 21.46 1.32 1.92
CA LYS A 176 22.75 0.76 1.49
C LYS A 176 22.75 -0.75 1.67
N GLY A 177 23.38 -1.45 0.78
CA GLY A 177 23.54 -2.90 0.82
C GLY A 177 25.01 -3.31 0.66
N GLU A 178 25.31 -4.55 1.05
CA GLU A 178 26.62 -5.17 0.91
C GLU A 178 26.53 -6.39 -0.02
N LEU A 179 27.61 -6.70 -0.71
CA LEU A 179 27.73 -7.92 -1.51
C LEU A 179 27.94 -9.13 -0.59
N HIS A 180 27.34 -10.27 -0.94
CA HIS A 180 27.45 -11.49 -0.12
C HIS A 180 28.82 -12.18 -0.19
N ARG A 181 29.57 -12.02 -1.28
CA ARG A 181 30.84 -12.73 -1.56
C ARG A 181 32.03 -11.82 -1.85
N HIS A 182 31.78 -10.55 -2.08
CA HIS A 182 32.77 -9.52 -2.43
C HIS A 182 32.49 -8.26 -1.64
N HIS A 183 33.41 -7.32 -1.65
CA HIS A 183 33.19 -5.98 -1.12
C HIS A 183 33.10 -4.95 -2.25
N TRP A 184 32.32 -3.90 -2.07
CA TRP A 184 32.21 -2.82 -3.06
C TRP A 184 33.54 -2.13 -3.32
N SER A 185 34.47 -2.11 -2.32
CA SER A 185 35.82 -1.61 -2.46
C SER A 185 36.68 -2.41 -3.44
N ASP A 186 36.31 -3.64 -3.77
CA ASP A 186 37.02 -4.50 -4.70
C ASP A 186 36.66 -4.22 -6.17
N ALA A 187 35.67 -3.33 -6.43
CA ALA A 187 35.14 -3.04 -7.77
C ALA A 187 36.17 -2.32 -8.67
N ASP A 188 37.18 -1.67 -8.10
CA ASP A 188 38.26 -0.99 -8.87
C ASP A 188 39.29 -1.97 -9.44
N VAL A 189 39.14 -3.28 -9.23
CA VAL A 189 40.08 -4.32 -9.64
C VAL A 189 39.66 -5.05 -10.93
N PHE A 190 38.46 -4.70 -11.50
CA PHE A 190 37.93 -5.34 -12.71
C PHE A 190 37.84 -4.40 -13.89
#